data_2f997155fe556a1a3c537530dc1db166
#
_entry.id   2f997155fe556a1a3c537530dc1db166
#
_cell.length_a   1.000
_cell.length_b   1.000
_cell.length_c   1.000
_cell.angle_alpha   90.00
_cell.angle_beta   90.00
_cell.angle_gamma   90.00
#
_symmetry.space_group_name_H-M   'P 1'
#
loop_
_entity.id
_entity.type
_entity.pdbx_description
1 polymer ?
#
loop_
_entity_poly.entity_id
_entity_poly.type
_entity_poly.pdbx_seq_one_letter_code
_entity_poly.pdbx_strand_id
1 'polypeptide(L)'
;MILHCNYEELGALKQGANVLLGHGRGEGFSIAAPPEGRTEVEALLPRLGGDLTIETLAEQRWVARAIQAIVESLKEEMDLFIITAHPADESAVASYFQYGHALSVLARVTEMGQEMEALIEVVTGAPPSPEVAKTFLFPG
;
A
#
# COMPACT_ATOMS: atom_id res chain seq x y z
N MET A 1 7.74 4.58 13.07
CA MET A 1 6.51 3.86 13.45
C MET A 1 6.51 2.47 12.85
N ILE A 2 5.85 1.52 13.48
CA ILE A 2 5.84 0.13 13.04
C ILE A 2 4.44 -0.24 12.55
N LEU A 3 4.36 -0.77 11.33
CA LEU A 3 3.15 -1.34 10.77
C LEU A 3 3.19 -2.86 11.00
N HIS A 4 2.33 -3.34 11.87
CA HIS A 4 2.20 -4.78 12.15
C HIS A 4 1.30 -5.42 11.09
N CYS A 5 1.80 -6.44 10.43
CA CYS A 5 1.07 -7.16 9.39
C CYS A 5 1.15 -8.67 9.61
N ASN A 6 0.05 -9.37 9.38
CA ASN A 6 0.06 -10.82 9.29
C ASN A 6 0.57 -11.27 7.91
N TYR A 7 0.67 -12.58 7.70
CA TYR A 7 1.17 -13.16 6.45
C TYR A 7 0.37 -12.72 5.23
N GLU A 8 -0.95 -12.76 5.33
CA GLU A 8 -1.85 -12.40 4.22
C GLU A 8 -1.78 -10.91 3.90
N GLU A 9 -1.65 -10.09 4.92
CA GLU A 9 -1.51 -8.62 4.76
C GLU A 9 -0.18 -8.26 4.11
N LEU A 10 0.90 -8.93 4.50
CA LEU A 10 2.21 -8.76 3.84
C LEU A 10 2.15 -9.20 2.38
N GLY A 11 1.44 -10.30 2.10
CA GLY A 11 1.22 -10.75 0.73
C GLY A 11 0.49 -9.71 -0.11
N ALA A 12 -0.52 -9.04 0.46
CA ALA A 12 -1.23 -7.95 -0.22
C ALA A 12 -0.30 -6.76 -0.51
N LEU A 13 0.54 -6.37 0.44
CA LEU A 13 1.52 -5.30 0.24
C LEU A 13 2.53 -5.63 -0.85
N LYS A 14 3.05 -6.87 -0.86
CA LYS A 14 3.97 -7.32 -1.92
C LYS A 14 3.33 -7.25 -3.30
N GLN A 15 2.09 -7.72 -3.41
CA GLN A 15 1.36 -7.64 -4.67
C GLN A 15 1.12 -6.19 -5.09
N GLY A 16 0.76 -5.32 -4.15
CA GLY A 16 0.59 -3.90 -4.42
C GLY A 16 1.86 -3.23 -4.91
N ALA A 17 3.00 -3.53 -4.28
CA ALA A 17 4.29 -3.03 -4.73
C ALA A 17 4.62 -3.51 -6.15
N ASN A 18 4.35 -4.79 -6.44
CA ASN A 18 4.55 -5.32 -7.79
C ASN A 18 3.64 -4.67 -8.83
N VAL A 19 2.39 -4.37 -8.48
CA VAL A 19 1.49 -3.62 -9.37
C VAL A 19 2.07 -2.24 -9.70
N LEU A 20 2.57 -1.52 -8.70
CA LEU A 20 3.21 -0.22 -8.92
C LEU A 20 4.45 -0.30 -9.81
N LEU A 21 5.17 -1.41 -9.74
CA LEU A 21 6.36 -1.64 -10.58
C LEU A 21 6.02 -2.15 -11.99
N GLY A 22 4.74 -2.35 -12.29
CA GLY A 22 4.31 -2.88 -13.58
C GLY A 22 4.41 -4.40 -13.68
N HIS A 23 4.66 -5.10 -12.59
CA HIS A 23 4.71 -6.58 -12.51
C HIS A 23 3.40 -7.09 -11.94
N GLY A 24 2.32 -6.76 -12.49
CA GLY A 24 1.13 -6.98 -11.79
C GLY A 24 0.15 -7.92 -12.41
N ARG A 25 -1.00 -7.93 -11.81
CA ARG A 25 -2.18 -8.71 -12.13
C ARG A 25 -2.80 -8.13 -13.39
N GLY A 26 -2.63 -8.82 -14.48
CA GLY A 26 -3.35 -8.53 -15.70
C GLY A 26 -2.80 -7.36 -16.53
N GLU A 27 -2.97 -7.49 -17.83
CA GLU A 27 -2.68 -6.44 -18.77
C GLU A 27 -3.74 -5.35 -18.69
N GLY A 28 -3.33 -4.11 -18.68
CA GLY A 28 -4.25 -2.97 -18.75
C GLY A 28 -4.43 -2.15 -17.48
N PHE A 29 -3.80 -2.55 -16.36
CA PHE A 29 -3.78 -1.71 -15.18
C PHE A 29 -2.70 -0.64 -15.31
N SER A 30 -3.13 0.61 -15.42
CA SER A 30 -2.23 1.75 -15.58
C SER A 30 -1.86 2.41 -14.25
N ILE A 31 -1.82 1.63 -13.15
CA ILE A 31 -1.47 2.14 -11.83
C ILE A 31 0.03 1.91 -11.57
N ALA A 32 0.86 2.22 -12.54
CA ALA A 32 2.30 2.11 -12.36
C ALA A 32 2.85 3.33 -11.62
N ALA A 33 3.84 3.13 -10.76
CA ALA A 33 4.56 4.23 -10.15
C ALA A 33 5.26 5.03 -11.26
N PRO A 34 5.32 6.36 -11.14
CA PRO A 34 6.13 7.17 -12.04
C PRO A 34 7.60 6.75 -11.94
N PRO A 35 8.42 6.94 -12.99
CA PRO A 35 9.82 6.48 -12.99
C PRO A 35 10.63 6.91 -11.77
N GLU A 36 10.41 8.11 -11.26
CA GLU A 36 11.08 8.64 -10.07
C GLU A 36 10.68 7.91 -8.77
N GLY A 37 9.55 7.22 -8.76
CA GLY A 37 9.07 6.48 -7.59
C GLY A 37 9.44 5.01 -7.58
N ARG A 38 9.99 4.48 -8.68
CA ARG A 38 10.31 3.05 -8.78
C ARG A 38 11.37 2.62 -7.78
N THR A 39 12.38 3.43 -7.56
CA THR A 39 13.47 3.13 -6.62
C THR A 39 12.93 2.97 -5.21
N GLU A 40 12.05 3.86 -4.77
CA GLU A 40 11.43 3.82 -3.45
C GLU A 40 10.55 2.57 -3.29
N VAL A 41 9.77 2.23 -4.31
CA VAL A 41 8.91 1.04 -4.28
C VAL A 41 9.76 -0.25 -4.30
N GLU A 42 10.79 -0.32 -5.12
CA GLU A 42 11.72 -1.45 -5.16
C GLU A 42 12.40 -1.67 -3.80
N ALA A 43 12.74 -0.60 -3.10
CA ALA A 43 13.36 -0.67 -1.78
C ALA A 43 12.41 -1.24 -0.70
N LEU A 44 11.09 -1.19 -0.90
CA LEU A 44 10.13 -1.77 0.02
C LEU A 44 10.10 -3.29 -0.03
N LEU A 45 10.29 -3.89 -1.20
CA LEU A 45 10.11 -5.33 -1.41
C LEU A 45 10.91 -6.22 -0.43
N PRO A 46 12.23 -6.00 -0.23
CA PRO A 46 13.00 -6.84 0.68
C PRO A 46 12.64 -6.63 2.16
N ARG A 47 11.93 -5.55 2.48
CA ARG A 47 11.52 -5.23 3.85
C ARG A 47 10.19 -5.87 4.24
N LEU A 48 9.46 -6.43 3.30
CA LEU A 48 8.13 -7.03 3.50
C LEU A 48 8.21 -8.49 3.95
N GLY A 49 9.07 -8.78 4.92
CA GLY A 49 9.22 -10.11 5.50
C GLY A 49 8.66 -10.27 6.91
N GLY A 50 8.11 -9.21 7.48
CA GLY A 50 7.56 -9.17 8.83
C GLY A 50 6.96 -7.80 9.10
N ASP A 51 6.98 -7.35 10.35
CA ASP A 51 6.56 -6.01 10.69
C ASP A 51 7.41 -4.98 9.95
N LEU A 52 6.76 -3.97 9.39
CA LEU A 52 7.40 -2.96 8.58
C LEU A 52 7.65 -1.69 9.41
N THR A 53 8.92 -1.35 9.60
CA THR A 53 9.29 -0.06 10.20
C THR A 53 9.22 1.03 9.14
N ILE A 54 8.42 2.04 9.40
CA ILE A 54 8.25 3.21 8.54
C ILE A 54 8.86 4.42 9.24
N GLU A 55 9.92 4.97 8.69
CA GLU A 55 10.70 6.03 9.33
C GLU A 55 10.30 7.43 8.87
N THR A 56 9.80 7.57 7.64
CA THR A 56 9.44 8.87 7.07
C THR A 56 8.02 8.89 6.53
N LEU A 57 7.45 10.09 6.45
CA LEU A 57 6.14 10.26 5.81
C LEU A 57 6.18 9.89 4.33
N ALA A 58 7.29 10.12 3.65
CA ALA A 58 7.46 9.72 2.25
C ALA A 58 7.37 8.20 2.09
N GLU A 59 8.00 7.42 2.97
CA GLU A 59 7.88 5.96 2.99
C GLU A 59 6.43 5.52 3.24
N GLN A 60 5.76 6.15 4.22
CA GLN A 60 4.36 5.86 4.50
C GLN A 60 3.48 6.11 3.27
N ARG A 61 3.71 7.17 2.54
CA ARG A 61 2.97 7.48 1.32
C ARG A 61 3.16 6.41 0.25
N TRP A 62 4.36 5.87 0.11
CA TRP A 62 4.62 4.78 -0.84
C TRP A 62 3.96 3.48 -0.41
N VAL A 63 3.97 3.15 0.87
CA VAL A 63 3.25 1.98 1.41
C VAL A 63 1.75 2.14 1.17
N ALA A 64 1.19 3.32 1.42
CA ALA A 64 -0.22 3.61 1.17
C ALA A 64 -0.57 3.44 -0.33
N ARG A 65 0.27 3.92 -1.24
CA ARG A 65 0.05 3.74 -2.68
C ARG A 65 0.12 2.29 -3.11
N ALA A 66 1.03 1.52 -2.52
CA ALA A 66 1.13 0.08 -2.81
C ALA A 66 -0.15 -0.65 -2.41
N ILE A 67 -0.65 -0.41 -1.19
CA ILE A 67 -1.88 -1.08 -0.75
C ILE A 67 -3.11 -0.59 -1.52
N GLN A 68 -3.18 0.68 -1.88
CA GLN A 68 -4.25 1.20 -2.74
C GLN A 68 -4.23 0.54 -4.12
N ALA A 69 -3.06 0.32 -4.70
CA ALA A 69 -2.93 -0.32 -5.99
C ALA A 69 -3.53 -1.73 -6.00
N ILE A 70 -3.26 -2.54 -4.97
CA ILE A 70 -3.84 -3.87 -4.90
C ILE A 70 -5.34 -3.82 -4.57
N VAL A 71 -5.79 -2.90 -3.74
CA VAL A 71 -7.22 -2.72 -3.45
C VAL A 71 -7.99 -2.44 -4.73
N GLU A 72 -7.52 -1.51 -5.54
CA GLU A 72 -8.16 -1.17 -6.82
C GLU A 72 -8.12 -2.32 -7.81
N SER A 73 -6.99 -3.03 -7.90
CA SER A 73 -6.83 -4.20 -8.76
C SER A 73 -7.81 -5.32 -8.37
N LEU A 74 -7.93 -5.62 -7.07
CA LEU A 74 -8.85 -6.64 -6.58
C LEU A 74 -10.31 -6.24 -6.78
N LYS A 75 -10.63 -4.97 -6.61
CA LYS A 75 -11.97 -4.46 -6.84
C LYS A 75 -12.40 -4.65 -8.29
N GLU A 76 -11.54 -4.31 -9.24
CA GLU A 76 -11.83 -4.54 -10.67
C GLU A 76 -11.99 -6.02 -10.98
N GLU A 77 -11.17 -6.88 -10.41
CA GLU A 77 -11.26 -8.33 -10.57
C GLU A 77 -12.58 -8.88 -10.02
N MET A 78 -13.01 -8.43 -8.84
CA MET A 78 -14.29 -8.82 -8.25
C MET A 78 -15.46 -8.32 -9.11
N ASP A 79 -15.41 -7.11 -9.63
CA ASP A 79 -16.43 -6.58 -10.53
C ASP A 79 -16.53 -7.42 -11.80
N LEU A 80 -15.43 -7.88 -12.34
CA LEU A 80 -15.40 -8.76 -13.50
C LEU A 80 -16.09 -10.10 -13.22
N PHE A 81 -15.85 -10.73 -12.07
CA PHE A 81 -16.52 -11.96 -11.67
C PHE A 81 -18.03 -11.78 -11.54
N ILE A 82 -18.47 -10.65 -11.03
CA ILE A 82 -19.91 -10.32 -10.91
C ILE A 82 -20.52 -10.15 -12.31
N ILE A 83 -19.87 -9.40 -13.19
CA ILE A 83 -20.34 -9.14 -14.56
C ILE A 83 -20.44 -10.45 -15.36
N THR A 84 -19.48 -11.36 -15.20
CA THR A 84 -19.45 -12.63 -15.91
C THR A 84 -20.34 -13.73 -15.26
N ALA A 85 -21.08 -13.39 -14.21
CA ALA A 85 -21.94 -14.30 -13.46
C ALA A 85 -21.22 -15.51 -12.82
N HIS A 86 -19.97 -15.31 -12.41
CA HIS A 86 -19.18 -16.29 -11.68
C HIS A 86 -18.76 -15.81 -10.28
N PRO A 87 -19.67 -15.20 -9.47
CA PRO A 87 -19.30 -14.59 -8.19
C PRO A 87 -18.91 -15.60 -7.10
N ALA A 88 -19.26 -16.87 -7.27
CA ALA A 88 -18.93 -17.96 -6.33
C ALA A 88 -17.77 -18.83 -6.81
N ASP A 89 -17.09 -18.46 -7.90
CA ASP A 89 -15.89 -19.12 -8.36
C ASP A 89 -14.81 -19.09 -7.28
N GLU A 90 -14.00 -20.15 -7.18
CA GLU A 90 -12.95 -20.26 -6.17
C GLU A 90 -11.96 -19.09 -6.25
N SER A 91 -11.60 -18.66 -7.45
CA SER A 91 -10.73 -17.51 -7.65
C SER A 91 -11.38 -16.20 -7.19
N ALA A 92 -12.70 -16.06 -7.39
CA ALA A 92 -13.44 -14.89 -6.91
C ALA A 92 -13.47 -14.86 -5.37
N VAL A 93 -13.72 -15.99 -4.73
CA VAL A 93 -13.73 -16.09 -3.27
C VAL A 93 -12.36 -15.75 -2.69
N ALA A 94 -11.28 -16.24 -3.29
CA ALA A 94 -9.92 -15.90 -2.89
C ALA A 94 -9.67 -14.39 -3.00
N SER A 95 -10.15 -13.74 -4.05
CA SER A 95 -10.04 -12.29 -4.22
C SER A 95 -10.81 -11.52 -3.15
N TYR A 96 -11.98 -11.99 -2.72
CA TYR A 96 -12.76 -11.37 -1.65
C TYR A 96 -12.00 -11.38 -0.32
N PHE A 97 -11.38 -12.51 0.05
CA PHE A 97 -10.57 -12.61 1.26
C PHE A 97 -9.34 -11.69 1.19
N GLN A 98 -8.65 -11.72 0.08
CA GLN A 98 -7.48 -10.85 -0.11
C GLN A 98 -7.85 -9.37 -0.04
N TYR A 99 -8.97 -9.00 -0.62
CA TYR A 99 -9.51 -7.63 -0.56
C TYR A 99 -9.76 -7.20 0.89
N GLY A 100 -10.34 -8.07 1.71
CA GLY A 100 -10.55 -7.79 3.13
C GLY A 100 -9.25 -7.52 3.88
N HIS A 101 -8.22 -8.34 3.64
CA HIS A 101 -6.90 -8.12 4.23
C HIS A 101 -6.26 -6.81 3.76
N ALA A 102 -6.36 -6.51 2.46
CA ALA A 102 -5.84 -5.28 1.90
C ALA A 102 -6.52 -4.04 2.48
N LEU A 103 -7.84 -4.06 2.66
CA LEU A 103 -8.59 -2.97 3.29
C LEU A 103 -8.16 -2.74 4.74
N SER A 104 -7.90 -3.81 5.48
CA SER A 104 -7.42 -3.73 6.87
C SER A 104 -6.07 -3.00 6.94
N VAL A 105 -5.15 -3.34 6.05
CA VAL A 105 -3.85 -2.67 5.95
C VAL A 105 -4.02 -1.21 5.54
N LEU A 106 -4.86 -0.95 4.54
CA LEU A 106 -5.11 0.42 4.06
C LEU A 106 -5.62 1.32 5.18
N ALA A 107 -6.54 0.84 6.01
CA ALA A 107 -7.06 1.60 7.15
C ALA A 107 -5.95 1.97 8.13
N ARG A 108 -5.08 1.03 8.49
CA ARG A 108 -3.98 1.26 9.43
C ARG A 108 -2.89 2.17 8.86
N VAL A 109 -2.55 2.00 7.60
CA VAL A 109 -1.57 2.85 6.92
C VAL A 109 -2.09 4.29 6.80
N THR A 110 -3.36 4.46 6.50
CA THR A 110 -4.00 5.78 6.41
C THR A 110 -3.97 6.48 7.77
N GLU A 111 -4.33 5.79 8.84
CA GLU A 111 -4.28 6.32 10.19
C GLU A 111 -2.85 6.70 10.58
N MET A 112 -1.88 5.86 10.27
CA MET A 112 -0.45 6.15 10.50
C MET A 112 -0.01 7.43 9.79
N GLY A 113 -0.42 7.63 8.54
CA GLY A 113 -0.13 8.84 7.77
C GLY A 113 -0.69 10.09 8.42
N GLN A 114 -1.92 10.02 8.92
CA GLN A 114 -2.55 11.13 9.64
C GLN A 114 -1.80 11.47 10.93
N GLU A 115 -1.38 10.47 11.69
CA GLU A 115 -0.57 10.68 12.89
C GLU A 115 0.78 11.31 12.58
N MET A 116 1.45 10.84 11.54
CA MET A 116 2.74 11.38 11.10
C MET A 116 2.62 12.84 10.67
N GLU A 117 1.62 13.17 9.87
CA GLU A 117 1.36 14.55 9.44
C GLU A 117 1.09 15.47 10.63
N ALA A 118 0.27 15.02 11.58
CA ALA A 118 -0.04 15.78 12.78
C ALA A 118 1.21 16.04 13.64
N LEU A 119 2.07 15.03 13.81
CA LEU A 119 3.32 15.19 14.57
C LEU A 119 4.28 16.17 13.90
N ILE A 120 4.43 16.10 12.59
CA ILE A 120 5.26 17.05 11.84
C ILE A 120 4.72 18.47 12.01
N GLU A 121 3.42 18.65 11.91
CA GLU A 121 2.79 19.95 12.06
C GLU A 121 2.99 20.53 13.47
N VAL A 122 2.89 19.70 14.51
CA VAL A 122 3.17 20.12 15.88
C VAL A 122 4.63 20.54 16.06
N VAL A 123 5.56 19.78 15.51
CA VAL A 123 7.00 20.05 15.68
C VAL A 123 7.48 21.22 14.83
N THR A 124 7.01 21.33 13.60
CA THR A 124 7.48 22.34 12.64
C THR A 124 6.60 23.58 12.57
N GLY A 125 5.37 23.50 13.07
CA GLY A 125 4.40 24.58 13.01
C GLY A 125 3.75 24.78 11.64
N ALA A 126 3.99 23.85 10.69
CA ALA A 126 3.47 23.94 9.33
C ALA A 126 3.13 22.56 8.78
N PRO A 127 2.22 22.47 7.79
CA PRO A 127 1.98 21.21 7.08
C PRO A 127 3.27 20.69 6.45
N PRO A 128 3.45 19.35 6.34
CA PRO A 128 4.69 18.78 5.83
C PRO A 128 4.93 19.14 4.36
N SER A 129 6.10 19.72 4.07
CA SER A 129 6.60 19.92 2.71
C SER A 129 7.12 18.60 2.15
N PRO A 130 7.33 18.46 0.83
CA PRO A 130 7.94 17.27 0.25
C PRO A 130 9.30 16.92 0.84
N GLU A 131 10.13 17.93 1.15
CA GLU A 131 11.44 17.73 1.76
C GLU A 131 11.32 17.23 3.20
N VAL A 132 10.47 17.85 4.01
CA VAL A 132 10.22 17.44 5.39
C VAL A 132 9.65 16.02 5.43
N ALA A 133 8.77 15.67 4.50
CA ALA A 133 8.22 14.31 4.41
C ALA A 133 9.30 13.24 4.20
N LYS A 134 10.40 13.58 3.51
CA LYS A 134 11.52 12.66 3.26
C LYS A 134 12.54 12.60 4.38
N THR A 135 12.72 13.69 5.13
CA THR A 135 13.84 13.86 6.06
C THR A 135 13.45 13.79 7.53
N PHE A 136 12.21 14.07 7.87
CA PHE A 136 11.73 13.98 9.25
C PHE A 136 11.64 12.52 9.66
N LEU A 137 12.42 12.12 10.68
CA LEU A 137 12.48 10.73 11.13
C LEU A 137 11.54 10.49 12.32
N PHE A 138 10.77 9.42 12.24
CA PHE A 138 9.92 8.95 13.33
C PHE A 138 10.60 7.77 14.03
N PRO A 139 10.55 7.69 15.37
CA PRO A 139 11.08 6.54 16.09
C PRO A 139 10.30 5.26 15.74
N GLY A 140 11.04 4.17 15.61
CA GLY A 140 10.49 2.85 15.30
C GLY A 140 9.80 2.17 16.47
#